data_7abf8f7518c1903ab01f637ec4611625
#
_entry.id   7abf8f7518c1903ab01f637ec4611625
#
_cell.length_a   1.000
_cell.length_b   1.000
_cell.length_c   1.000
_cell.angle_alpha   90.00
_cell.angle_beta   90.00
_cell.angle_gamma   90.00
#
_symmetry.space_group_name_H-M   'P 1'
#
loop_
_entity.id
_entity.type
_entity.pdbx_description
1 polymer ?
#
loop_
_entity_poly.entity_id
_entity_poly.type
_entity_poly.pdbx_seq_one_letter_code
_entity_poly.pdbx_strand_id
1 'polypeptide(L)'
;MIDIAKELWYGNVRPREDCRPQTEEYTNLLEYMLRHKTKLYNILNDSQLEVFEKLESCTTEYVRLGEEALFAYAYRLGIRTTMEALLERFNIE
;
A
#
# COMPACT_ATOMS: atom_id res chain seq x y z
N MET A 1 19.14 16.44 -8.12
CA MET A 1 18.91 15.31 -7.23
C MET A 1 18.04 15.74 -6.06
N ILE A 2 17.04 14.97 -5.74
CA ILE A 2 16.16 15.26 -4.60
C ILE A 2 16.90 14.94 -3.29
N ASP A 3 16.81 15.86 -2.35
CA ASP A 3 17.35 15.64 -1.01
C ASP A 3 16.31 14.87 -0.19
N ILE A 4 16.46 13.55 -0.14
CA ILE A 4 15.53 12.66 0.54
C ILE A 4 15.41 12.98 2.03
N ALA A 5 16.52 13.32 2.69
CA ALA A 5 16.50 13.63 4.11
C ALA A 5 15.63 14.86 4.39
N LYS A 6 15.74 15.89 3.54
CA LYS A 6 14.93 17.10 3.64
C LYS A 6 13.45 16.80 3.39
N GLU A 7 13.14 15.98 2.38
CA GLU A 7 11.77 15.60 2.07
C GLU A 7 11.14 14.78 3.19
N LEU A 8 11.92 13.90 3.81
CA LEU A 8 11.47 13.15 5.00
C LEU A 8 11.16 14.08 6.16
N TRP A 9 12.05 15.05 6.41
CA TRP A 9 11.88 16.02 7.50
C TRP A 9 10.57 16.79 7.35
N TYR A 10 10.25 17.22 6.15
CA TYR A 10 9.03 17.98 5.88
C TYR A 10 7.78 17.09 5.68
N GLY A 11 7.90 15.78 5.80
CA GLY A 11 6.76 14.88 5.66
C GLY A 11 6.28 14.70 4.23
N ASN A 12 7.15 14.98 3.26
CA ASN A 12 6.80 14.89 1.83
C ASN A 12 6.98 13.49 1.26
N VAL A 13 7.59 12.58 2.00
CA VAL A 13 7.72 11.18 1.60
C VAL A 13 6.65 10.37 2.32
N ARG A 14 5.66 9.93 1.58
CA ARG A 14 4.52 9.17 2.09
C ARG A 14 4.38 7.88 1.28
N PRO A 15 5.09 6.82 1.70
CA PRO A 15 5.17 5.60 0.90
C PRO A 15 3.82 5.02 0.49
N ARG A 16 2.85 5.04 1.37
CA ARG A 16 1.53 4.48 1.09
C ARG A 16 0.84 5.18 -0.07
N GLU A 17 0.95 6.49 -0.13
CA GLU A 17 0.36 7.30 -1.20
C GLU A 17 1.27 7.34 -2.42
N ASP A 18 2.55 7.51 -2.21
CA ASP A 18 3.53 7.72 -3.28
C ASP A 18 3.73 6.48 -4.15
N CYS A 19 3.55 5.27 -3.57
CA CYS A 19 3.77 4.03 -4.30
C CYS A 19 2.58 3.56 -5.13
N ARG A 20 1.46 4.28 -5.10
CA ARG A 20 0.28 3.88 -5.85
C ARG A 20 0.54 3.93 -7.36
N PRO A 21 0.13 2.91 -8.10
CA PRO A 21 0.33 2.90 -9.55
C PRO A 21 -0.37 4.08 -10.22
N GLN A 22 0.30 4.66 -11.22
CA GLN A 22 -0.24 5.76 -12.03
C GLN A 22 -0.66 5.25 -13.40
N THR A 23 -1.20 4.04 -13.46
CA THR A 23 -1.60 3.40 -14.70
C THR A 23 -3.10 3.55 -14.95
N GLU A 24 -3.48 3.53 -16.21
CA GLU A 24 -4.88 3.54 -16.62
C GLU A 24 -5.60 2.28 -16.10
N GLU A 25 -4.92 1.14 -16.15
CA GLU A 25 -5.45 -0.12 -15.63
C GLU A 25 -5.85 -0.02 -14.16
N TYR A 26 -4.97 0.55 -13.35
CA TYR A 26 -5.25 0.73 -11.92
C TYR A 26 -6.43 1.65 -11.67
N THR A 27 -6.49 2.78 -12.39
CA THR A 27 -7.57 3.76 -12.28
C THR A 27 -8.90 3.16 -12.73
N ASN A 28 -8.90 2.41 -13.84
CA ASN A 28 -10.10 1.75 -14.36
C ASN A 28 -10.63 0.71 -13.38
N LEU A 29 -9.73 -0.05 -12.74
CA LEU A 29 -10.13 -1.04 -11.75
C LEU A 29 -10.81 -0.38 -10.56
N LEU A 30 -10.29 0.74 -10.09
CA LEU A 30 -10.92 1.51 -9.01
C LEU A 30 -12.34 1.94 -9.40
N GLU A 31 -12.53 2.43 -10.61
CA GLU A 31 -13.86 2.83 -11.11
C GLU A 31 -14.83 1.66 -11.15
N TYR A 32 -14.38 0.50 -11.60
CA TYR A 32 -15.19 -0.72 -11.60
C TYR A 32 -15.58 -1.14 -10.18
N MET A 33 -14.64 -1.09 -9.26
CA MET A 33 -14.92 -1.41 -7.85
C MET A 33 -15.98 -0.50 -7.26
N LEU A 34 -15.85 0.80 -7.48
CA LEU A 34 -16.81 1.79 -6.98
C LEU A 34 -18.20 1.61 -7.61
N ARG A 35 -18.25 1.29 -8.89
CA ARG A 35 -19.50 1.04 -9.60
C ARG A 35 -20.22 -0.19 -9.04
N HIS A 36 -19.49 -1.28 -8.85
CA HIS A 36 -20.05 -2.52 -8.28
C HIS A 36 -20.49 -2.33 -6.84
N LYS A 37 -19.72 -1.59 -6.07
CA LYS A 37 -20.06 -1.26 -4.70
C LYS A 37 -21.37 -0.48 -4.63
N THR A 38 -21.55 0.52 -5.49
CA THR A 38 -22.78 1.31 -5.56
C THR A 38 -23.98 0.44 -5.90
N LYS A 39 -23.82 -0.47 -6.88
CA LYS A 39 -24.88 -1.41 -7.25
C LYS A 39 -25.26 -2.32 -6.08
N LEU A 40 -24.26 -2.81 -5.36
CA LEU A 40 -24.49 -3.69 -4.22
C LEU A 40 -25.25 -2.97 -3.10
N TYR A 41 -24.86 -1.75 -2.78
CA TYR A 41 -25.58 -0.94 -1.78
C TYR A 41 -27.04 -0.76 -2.13
N ASN A 42 -27.36 -0.62 -3.42
CA ASN A 42 -28.74 -0.37 -3.85
C ASN A 42 -29.64 -1.60 -3.78
N ILE A 43 -29.10 -2.80 -3.73
CA ILE A 43 -29.88 -4.04 -3.72
C ILE A 43 -29.93 -4.73 -2.35
N LEU A 44 -29.08 -4.31 -1.40
CA LEU A 44 -29.06 -4.90 -0.07
C LEU A 44 -30.15 -4.29 0.83
N ASN A 45 -30.77 -5.12 1.65
CA ASN A 45 -31.65 -4.62 2.71
C ASN A 45 -30.80 -4.15 3.90
N ASP A 46 -31.43 -3.56 4.91
CA ASP A 46 -30.73 -2.97 6.05
C ASP A 46 -29.88 -3.97 6.83
N SER A 47 -30.38 -5.18 7.02
CA SER A 47 -29.66 -6.24 7.71
C SER A 47 -28.43 -6.69 6.95
N GLN A 48 -28.58 -6.88 5.65
CA GLN A 48 -27.47 -7.27 4.76
C GLN A 48 -26.43 -6.15 4.65
N LEU A 49 -26.89 -4.92 4.57
CA LEU A 49 -26.02 -3.75 4.49
C LEU A 49 -25.14 -3.63 5.74
N GLU A 50 -25.68 -3.90 6.92
CA GLU A 50 -24.93 -3.89 8.16
C GLU A 50 -23.77 -4.89 8.13
N VAL A 51 -24.03 -6.11 7.66
CA VAL A 51 -22.98 -7.14 7.52
C VAL A 51 -21.94 -6.72 6.50
N PHE A 52 -22.39 -6.17 5.38
CA PHE A 52 -21.47 -5.70 4.32
C PHE A 52 -20.56 -4.58 4.82
N GLU A 53 -21.09 -3.62 5.57
CA GLU A 53 -20.29 -2.54 6.14
C GLU A 53 -19.25 -3.05 7.12
N LYS A 54 -19.61 -4.04 7.93
CA LYS A 54 -18.65 -4.69 8.83
C LYS A 54 -17.55 -5.39 8.06
N LEU A 55 -17.91 -6.07 6.97
CA LEU A 55 -16.92 -6.71 6.10
C LEU A 55 -15.97 -5.68 5.49
N GLU A 56 -16.50 -4.56 5.02
CA GLU A 56 -15.67 -3.50 4.46
C GLU A 56 -14.68 -2.96 5.48
N SER A 57 -15.13 -2.73 6.71
CA SER A 57 -14.27 -2.24 7.79
C SER A 57 -13.14 -3.22 8.09
N CYS A 58 -13.48 -4.50 8.19
CA CYS A 58 -12.49 -5.56 8.44
C CYS A 58 -11.51 -5.69 7.27
N THR A 59 -12.00 -5.61 6.05
CA THR A 59 -11.17 -5.70 4.85
C THR A 59 -10.20 -4.53 4.77
N THR A 60 -10.67 -3.32 5.04
CA THR A 60 -9.83 -2.12 5.06
C THR A 60 -8.71 -2.26 6.08
N GLU A 61 -9.03 -2.72 7.29
CA GLU A 61 -8.03 -2.93 8.34
C GLU A 61 -7.05 -4.04 7.98
N TYR A 62 -7.54 -5.12 7.43
CA TYR A 62 -6.71 -6.23 6.96
C TYR A 62 -5.70 -5.76 5.92
N VAL A 63 -6.16 -5.01 4.93
CA VAL A 63 -5.30 -4.49 3.88
C VAL A 63 -4.26 -3.53 4.46
N ARG A 64 -4.68 -2.64 5.37
CA ARG A 64 -3.78 -1.68 6.02
C ARG A 64 -2.65 -2.37 6.76
N LEU A 65 -2.99 -3.38 7.55
CA LEU A 65 -2.00 -4.15 8.31
C LEU A 65 -1.05 -4.91 7.39
N GLY A 66 -1.58 -5.48 6.31
CA GLY A 66 -0.77 -6.17 5.31
C GLY A 66 0.19 -5.24 4.57
N GLU A 67 -0.27 -4.05 4.21
CA GLU A 67 0.56 -3.04 3.57
C GLU A 67 1.69 -2.58 4.49
N GLU A 68 1.38 -2.36 5.77
CA GLU A 68 2.37 -1.98 6.78
C GLU A 68 3.44 -3.04 6.92
N ALA A 69 3.04 -4.30 7.03
CA ALA A 69 3.97 -5.43 7.15
C ALA A 69 4.82 -5.59 5.88
N LEU A 70 4.21 -5.44 4.72
CA LEU A 70 4.91 -5.55 3.44
C LEU A 70 5.97 -4.44 3.31
N PHE A 71 5.61 -3.22 3.66
CA PHE A 71 6.54 -2.10 3.61
C PHE A 71 7.74 -2.35 4.53
N ALA A 72 7.48 -2.76 5.78
CA ALA A 72 8.55 -3.03 6.74
C ALA A 72 9.48 -4.14 6.26
N TYR A 73 8.91 -5.20 5.70
CA TYR A 73 9.69 -6.31 5.15
C TYR A 73 10.56 -5.86 3.98
N ALA A 74 9.96 -5.18 3.01
CA ALA A 74 10.67 -4.74 1.82
C ALA A 74 11.78 -3.74 2.15
N TYR A 75 11.51 -2.83 3.08
CA TYR A 75 12.48 -1.85 3.54
C TYR A 75 13.69 -2.52 4.17
N ARG A 76 13.46 -3.46 5.07
CA ARG A 76 14.54 -4.22 5.72
C ARG A 76 15.31 -5.08 4.73
N LEU A 77 14.60 -5.72 3.81
CA LEU A 77 15.21 -6.54 2.78
C LEU A 77 16.14 -5.70 1.88
N GLY A 78 15.70 -4.52 1.49
CA GLY A 78 16.51 -3.61 0.67
C GLY A 78 17.78 -3.18 1.37
N ILE A 79 17.69 -2.81 2.65
CA ILE A 79 18.86 -2.44 3.46
C ILE A 79 19.81 -3.63 3.59
N ARG A 80 19.27 -4.79 3.93
CA ARG A 80 20.08 -6.01 4.12
C ARG A 80 20.80 -6.40 2.82
N THR A 81 20.11 -6.37 1.71
CA THR A 81 20.70 -6.67 0.40
C THR A 81 21.83 -5.72 0.08
N THR A 82 21.65 -4.44 0.31
CA THR A 82 22.67 -3.41 0.10
C THR A 82 23.87 -3.65 1.00
N MET A 83 23.66 -3.94 2.27
CA MET A 83 24.72 -4.20 3.23
C MET A 83 25.52 -5.44 2.86
N GLU A 84 24.86 -6.51 2.43
CA GLU A 84 25.54 -7.73 2.00
C GLU A 84 26.44 -7.47 0.78
N ALA A 85 25.92 -6.72 -0.18
CA ALA A 85 26.69 -6.37 -1.37
C ALA A 85 27.93 -5.54 -1.03
N LEU A 86 27.80 -4.59 -0.10
CA LEU A 86 28.93 -3.76 0.35
C LEU A 86 29.96 -4.58 1.11
N LEU A 87 29.51 -5.46 2.01
CA LEU A 87 30.41 -6.32 2.79
C LEU A 87 31.17 -7.27 1.89
N GLU A 88 30.51 -7.86 0.91
CA GLU A 88 31.14 -8.74 -0.06
C GLU A 88 32.23 -7.99 -0.83
N ARG A 89 31.96 -6.76 -1.24
CA ARG A 89 32.91 -5.91 -1.95
C ARG A 89 34.16 -5.63 -1.11
N PHE A 90 34.01 -5.43 0.19
CA PHE A 90 35.11 -5.15 1.08
C PHE A 90 35.89 -6.39 1.51
N ASN A 91 35.31 -7.57 1.36
CA ASN A 91 35.92 -8.84 1.73
C ASN A 91 36.69 -9.51 0.60
N ILE A 92 36.71 -8.91 -0.57
CA ILE A 92 37.49 -9.40 -1.72
C ILE A 92 38.96 -9.00 -1.55
N GLU A 93 39.84 -9.97 -1.52
CA GLU A 93 41.25 -9.73 -1.44
C GLU A 93 41.96 -10.25 -2.65
#